data_6cf912e1ea7a2b8c0af5ab33b9fa408f
#
_entry.id   6cf912e1ea7a2b8c0af5ab33b9fa408f
#
_cell.length_a   1.000
_cell.length_b   1.000
_cell.length_c   1.000
_cell.angle_alpha   90.00
_cell.angle_beta   90.00
_cell.angle_gamma   90.00
#
_symmetry.space_group_name_H-M   'P 1'
#
loop_
_entity.id
_entity.type
_entity.pdbx_description
1 polymer ?
#
loop_
_entity_poly.entity_id
_entity_poly.type
_entity_poly.pdbx_seq_one_letter_code
_entity_poly.pdbx_strand_id
1 'polypeptide(L)'
;MMKLFGALLILLIVNNNTWATNSDSIKSNILFISVKGNYGTALKSNDFVRGQNANNEAIDQFKEFSALFGLQTIGKEEWEQLHKMPAYGIGLSVIRINNEAEMGKPFSAYGFYHGVIHRWSKSALRYDVELGLAFNWKCFDLQSNPYNIAIGSKITSRICLGLDYELLIAKNCMLTFGGNFTHFSNGAIRKPNKGINFVSPFISFSYLFDNHELKPLVTDIKKEQHHEVQISVGYGIKQEENVLWQNPELTSVYEKLQKYHVFTLKTNYMRQYCQKGKWGGGVNICFDEWRGSEIRIDANGKARKVLSHCSHEPIIGLFLSHELLISKVGIVTDLGGNVYMSYSHVEYQNRKILFERLGVKYYFPYNIFAGVNVFANGVKANIIEWNMGYALQWHKRSVDR
;
A
#
# COMPACT_ATOMS: atom_id res chain seq x y z
N MET A 1 -14.57 -8.12 1.16
CA MET A 1 -13.18 -7.75 0.86
C MET A 1 -12.66 -6.63 1.78
N MET A 2 -13.36 -5.50 1.97
CA MET A 2 -12.94 -4.40 2.85
C MET A 2 -12.87 -4.74 4.36
N LYS A 3 -13.73 -5.61 4.87
CA LYS A 3 -13.67 -6.07 6.28
C LYS A 3 -12.39 -6.83 6.62
N LEU A 4 -11.77 -7.50 5.64
CA LEU A 4 -10.49 -8.18 5.79
C LEU A 4 -9.28 -7.23 5.84
N PHE A 5 -9.33 -6.10 5.11
CA PHE A 5 -8.25 -5.10 5.14
C PHE A 5 -8.14 -4.44 6.52
N GLY A 6 -9.29 -4.06 7.10
CA GLY A 6 -9.34 -3.56 8.47
C GLY A 6 -8.88 -4.59 9.50
N ALA A 7 -9.23 -5.87 9.31
CA ALA A 7 -8.82 -6.96 10.19
C ALA A 7 -7.32 -7.24 10.11
N LEU A 8 -6.70 -7.17 8.92
CA LEU A 8 -5.25 -7.34 8.76
C LEU A 8 -4.47 -6.19 9.42
N LEU A 9 -4.96 -4.96 9.28
CA LEU A 9 -4.38 -3.78 9.94
C LEU A 9 -4.49 -3.85 11.47
N ILE A 10 -5.61 -4.37 12.01
CA ILE A 10 -5.83 -4.58 13.45
C ILE A 10 -4.98 -5.74 13.97
N LEU A 11 -4.82 -6.83 13.21
CA LEU A 11 -3.96 -7.97 13.56
C LEU A 11 -2.48 -7.59 13.65
N LEU A 12 -2.01 -6.62 12.85
CA LEU A 12 -0.65 -6.09 12.92
C LEU A 12 -0.35 -5.36 14.24
N ILE A 13 -1.39 -4.86 14.92
CA ILE A 13 -1.26 -4.04 16.14
C ILE A 13 -1.48 -4.88 17.41
N VAL A 14 -2.32 -5.91 17.37
CA VAL A 14 -2.84 -6.61 18.57
C VAL A 14 -1.96 -7.78 19.05
N ASN A 15 -1.07 -8.32 18.24
CA ASN A 15 -0.37 -9.59 18.56
C ASN A 15 0.91 -9.47 19.41
N ASN A 16 1.15 -8.35 20.09
CA ASN A 16 2.32 -8.19 20.97
C ASN A 16 2.03 -8.18 22.49
N ASN A 17 0.80 -8.50 22.90
CA ASN A 17 0.47 -8.58 24.33
C ASN A 17 0.41 -10.03 24.83
N THR A 18 1.54 -10.64 25.06
CA THR A 18 1.61 -11.73 26.04
C THR A 18 1.59 -11.10 27.43
N TRP A 19 0.52 -11.33 28.17
CA TRP A 19 0.42 -10.99 29.58
C TRP A 19 1.40 -11.87 30.35
N ALA A 20 2.61 -11.37 30.57
CA ALA A 20 3.58 -11.99 31.45
C ALA A 20 3.41 -11.39 32.84
N THR A 21 2.76 -12.11 33.74
CA THR A 21 2.83 -11.88 35.18
C THR A 21 4.15 -12.42 35.69
N ASN A 22 5.17 -11.57 35.81
CA ASN A 22 6.24 -11.71 36.79
C ASN A 22 6.99 -10.40 36.98
N SER A 23 7.25 -10.05 38.22
CA SER A 23 7.75 -8.82 38.75
C SER A 23 9.27 -8.63 38.61
N ASP A 24 9.70 -8.36 37.40
CA ASP A 24 10.85 -7.50 37.14
C ASP A 24 10.33 -6.44 36.18
N SER A 25 10.56 -5.17 36.45
CA SER A 25 10.04 -4.05 35.69
C SER A 25 10.59 -4.03 34.26
N ILE A 26 10.13 -4.97 33.44
CA ILE A 26 10.43 -5.01 32.01
C ILE A 26 9.75 -3.78 31.42
N LYS A 27 10.53 -2.73 31.16
CA LYS A 27 10.05 -1.50 30.54
C LYS A 27 9.30 -1.83 29.24
N SER A 28 8.06 -1.39 29.14
CA SER A 28 7.24 -1.55 27.93
C SER A 28 7.56 -0.45 26.92
N ASN A 29 7.23 -0.66 25.64
CA ASN A 29 7.27 0.40 24.65
C ASN A 29 6.42 1.60 25.11
N ILE A 30 6.85 2.82 24.75
CA ILE A 30 6.25 4.06 25.26
C ILE A 30 5.03 4.41 24.41
N LEU A 31 3.86 4.44 25.04
CA LEU A 31 2.65 4.95 24.40
C LEU A 31 2.82 6.47 24.13
N PHE A 32 2.37 6.92 22.98
CA PHE A 32 2.28 8.34 22.65
C PHE A 32 1.00 8.69 21.90
N ILE A 33 0.61 9.94 22.01
CA ILE A 33 -0.40 10.58 21.18
C ILE A 33 0.23 11.71 20.40
N SER A 34 -0.28 11.97 19.20
CA SER A 34 0.23 13.05 18.38
C SER A 34 -0.90 13.74 17.59
N VAL A 35 -0.73 15.02 17.34
CA VAL A 35 -1.52 15.78 16.39
C VAL A 35 -0.61 16.24 15.24
N LYS A 36 -1.08 16.08 14.00
CA LYS A 36 -0.31 16.39 12.78
C LYS A 36 -1.17 17.24 11.85
N GLY A 37 -0.61 18.33 11.38
CA GLY A 37 -1.22 19.22 10.39
C GLY A 37 -0.41 19.24 9.10
N ASN A 38 -1.07 18.99 7.97
CA ASN A 38 -0.51 19.04 6.63
C ASN A 38 -1.17 20.20 5.86
N TYR A 39 -0.36 20.93 5.10
CA TYR A 39 -0.84 21.89 4.12
C TYR A 39 -0.03 21.76 2.84
N GLY A 40 -0.67 21.53 1.71
CA GLY A 40 0.05 21.23 0.47
C GLY A 40 -0.79 21.42 -0.78
N THR A 41 -0.30 20.84 -1.87
CA THR A 41 -0.90 20.97 -3.19
C THR A 41 -1.10 19.61 -3.86
N ALA A 42 -2.11 19.51 -4.74
CA ALA A 42 -2.28 18.37 -5.62
C ALA A 42 -1.32 18.45 -6.82
N LEU A 43 -0.69 17.33 -7.14
CA LEU A 43 0.05 17.19 -8.38
C LEU A 43 -0.92 17.10 -9.56
N LYS A 44 -0.69 17.89 -10.60
CA LYS A 44 -1.52 17.97 -11.81
C LYS A 44 -1.41 16.71 -12.69
N SER A 45 -1.71 15.55 -12.12
CA SER A 45 -1.50 14.23 -12.72
C SER A 45 -2.60 13.82 -13.72
N ASN A 46 -3.76 14.49 -13.72
CA ASN A 46 -4.86 14.24 -14.65
C ASN A 46 -5.65 15.54 -14.93
N ASP A 47 -6.50 15.51 -15.96
CA ASP A 47 -7.18 16.71 -16.47
C ASP A 47 -8.19 17.29 -15.48
N PHE A 48 -8.86 16.45 -14.68
CA PHE A 48 -9.76 16.89 -13.63
C PHE A 48 -9.03 17.75 -12.58
N VAL A 49 -7.84 17.32 -12.16
CA VAL A 49 -7.00 18.09 -11.21
C VAL A 49 -6.42 19.35 -11.85
N ARG A 50 -6.22 19.35 -13.18
CA ARG A 50 -5.74 20.53 -13.93
C ARG A 50 -6.79 21.63 -14.10
N GLY A 51 -8.06 21.34 -13.78
CA GLY A 51 -9.17 22.29 -13.90
C GLY A 51 -10.24 21.91 -14.93
N GLN A 52 -10.15 20.75 -15.60
CA GLN A 52 -11.27 20.24 -16.39
C GLN A 52 -12.32 19.60 -15.46
N ASN A 53 -12.95 20.44 -14.67
CA ASN A 53 -13.96 20.12 -13.68
C ASN A 53 -15.11 21.12 -13.74
N ALA A 54 -16.16 20.96 -12.95
CA ALA A 54 -17.35 21.79 -13.00
C ALA A 54 -17.07 23.28 -12.69
N ASN A 55 -16.03 23.57 -11.91
CA ASN A 55 -15.67 24.94 -11.53
C ASN A 55 -14.66 25.58 -12.49
N ASN A 56 -14.08 24.82 -13.44
CA ASN A 56 -12.97 25.24 -14.30
C ASN A 56 -11.75 25.76 -13.54
N GLU A 57 -11.51 25.26 -12.32
CA GLU A 57 -10.42 25.66 -11.44
C GLU A 57 -9.51 24.46 -11.10
N ALA A 58 -8.20 24.71 -11.03
CA ALA A 58 -7.26 23.66 -10.63
C ALA A 58 -7.48 23.24 -9.18
N ILE A 59 -7.32 21.95 -8.91
CA ILE A 59 -7.28 21.43 -7.55
C ILE A 59 -5.84 21.55 -7.06
N ASP A 60 -5.57 22.57 -6.23
CA ASP A 60 -4.22 22.95 -5.80
C ASP A 60 -4.06 23.11 -4.29
N GLN A 61 -5.14 22.96 -3.50
CA GLN A 61 -5.07 23.07 -2.05
C GLN A 61 -5.46 21.75 -1.39
N PHE A 62 -4.59 21.31 -0.52
CA PHE A 62 -4.76 20.12 0.33
C PHE A 62 -4.48 20.49 1.78
N LYS A 63 -5.43 20.24 2.65
CA LYS A 63 -5.31 20.39 4.10
C LYS A 63 -5.71 19.09 4.77
N GLU A 64 -4.89 18.62 5.69
CA GLU A 64 -5.19 17.43 6.47
C GLU A 64 -4.84 17.66 7.93
N PHE A 65 -5.75 17.27 8.81
CA PHE A 65 -5.51 17.21 10.25
C PHE A 65 -5.64 15.78 10.73
N SER A 66 -4.64 15.28 11.44
CA SER A 66 -4.56 13.91 11.91
C SER A 66 -4.36 13.83 13.42
N ALA A 67 -4.98 12.84 14.04
CA ALA A 67 -4.67 12.34 15.37
C ALA A 67 -4.00 10.98 15.26
N LEU A 68 -2.86 10.79 15.92
CA LEU A 68 -2.09 9.56 15.90
C LEU A 68 -2.01 8.97 17.31
N PHE A 69 -2.11 7.64 17.39
CA PHE A 69 -1.93 6.85 18.60
C PHE A 69 -0.89 5.79 18.31
N GLY A 70 0.21 5.78 19.04
CA GLY A 70 1.32 4.92 18.69
C GLY A 70 2.17 4.46 19.85
N LEU A 71 3.11 3.58 19.51
CA LEU A 71 4.12 3.05 20.40
C LEU A 71 5.49 3.45 19.88
N GLN A 72 6.27 4.12 20.71
CA GLN A 72 7.69 4.35 20.52
C GLN A 72 8.43 3.14 21.07
N THR A 73 9.15 2.42 20.22
CA THR A 73 9.95 1.28 20.67
C THR A 73 11.19 1.75 21.43
N ILE A 74 11.63 0.92 22.37
CA ILE A 74 12.77 1.24 23.24
C ILE A 74 13.99 0.32 23.05
N GLY A 75 13.95 -0.54 22.01
CA GLY A 75 15.03 -1.47 21.71
C GLY A 75 14.95 -2.79 22.49
N LYS A 76 13.79 -3.17 22.99
CA LYS A 76 13.57 -4.42 23.72
C LYS A 76 13.75 -5.64 22.84
N GLU A 77 13.19 -5.60 21.66
CA GLU A 77 13.29 -6.66 20.66
C GLU A 77 14.45 -6.37 19.68
N GLU A 78 15.05 -7.43 19.14
CA GLU A 78 16.16 -7.30 18.20
C GLU A 78 15.82 -6.45 16.98
N TRP A 79 14.63 -6.64 16.40
CA TRP A 79 14.17 -5.85 15.24
C TRP A 79 14.04 -4.35 15.57
N GLU A 80 13.66 -4.00 16.80
CA GLU A 80 13.56 -2.60 17.23
C GLU A 80 14.94 -1.93 17.23
N GLN A 81 15.96 -2.63 17.72
CA GLN A 81 17.34 -2.16 17.71
C GLN A 81 17.88 -2.05 16.28
N LEU A 82 17.63 -3.07 15.46
CA LEU A 82 18.00 -3.09 14.04
C LEU A 82 17.45 -1.87 13.31
N HIS A 83 16.21 -1.50 13.56
CA HIS A 83 15.55 -0.35 12.96
C HIS A 83 15.73 0.95 13.75
N LYS A 84 16.68 0.98 14.72
CA LYS A 84 17.03 2.16 15.52
C LYS A 84 15.87 2.72 16.33
N MET A 85 15.07 1.82 16.92
CA MET A 85 13.91 2.13 17.75
C MET A 85 12.84 2.96 16.98
N PRO A 86 12.18 2.36 16.00
CA PRO A 86 11.13 3.03 15.23
C PRO A 86 9.88 3.27 16.10
N ALA A 87 8.96 4.09 15.61
CA ALA A 87 7.62 4.20 16.18
C ALA A 87 6.58 3.68 15.18
N TYR A 88 5.46 3.16 15.69
CA TYR A 88 4.37 2.68 14.85
C TYR A 88 3.03 2.82 15.57
N GLY A 89 1.94 2.80 14.81
CA GLY A 89 0.61 2.95 15.39
C GLY A 89 -0.48 3.13 14.35
N ILE A 90 -1.57 3.78 14.79
CA ILE A 90 -2.73 4.11 13.97
C ILE A 90 -2.96 5.61 13.93
N GLY A 91 -3.47 6.09 12.80
CA GLY A 91 -3.85 7.47 12.57
C GLY A 91 -5.28 7.59 12.05
N LEU A 92 -5.93 8.66 12.46
CA LEU A 92 -7.23 9.10 11.94
C LEU A 92 -7.05 10.52 11.41
N SER A 93 -7.58 10.82 10.22
CA SER A 93 -7.47 12.16 9.66
C SER A 93 -8.74 12.64 9.00
N VAL A 94 -8.89 13.96 8.96
CA VAL A 94 -9.90 14.67 8.16
C VAL A 94 -9.21 15.47 7.08
N ILE A 95 -9.75 15.42 5.86
CA ILE A 95 -9.14 15.97 4.66
C ILE A 95 -10.04 17.08 4.10
N ARG A 96 -9.44 18.16 3.63
CA ARG A 96 -10.09 19.27 2.92
C ARG A 96 -9.32 19.59 1.64
N ILE A 97 -10.06 19.72 0.57
CA ILE A 97 -9.55 20.00 -0.78
C ILE A 97 -10.37 21.18 -1.31
N ASN A 98 -9.77 22.05 -2.09
CA ASN A 98 -10.45 23.28 -2.62
C ASN A 98 -11.58 22.99 -3.64
N ASN A 99 -11.92 21.75 -3.90
CA ASN A 99 -13.10 21.35 -4.69
C ASN A 99 -13.97 20.35 -3.92
N GLU A 100 -14.55 20.78 -2.79
CA GLU A 100 -15.43 19.93 -1.97
C GLU A 100 -16.70 19.51 -2.72
N ALA A 101 -17.17 20.32 -3.68
CA ALA A 101 -18.38 20.04 -4.45
C ALA A 101 -18.28 18.73 -5.26
N GLU A 102 -17.10 18.42 -5.81
CA GLU A 102 -16.85 17.23 -6.64
C GLU A 102 -16.01 16.17 -5.92
N MET A 103 -15.22 16.54 -4.89
CA MET A 103 -14.37 15.59 -4.13
C MET A 103 -15.00 15.09 -2.83
N GLY A 104 -15.95 15.85 -2.27
CA GLY A 104 -16.54 15.59 -0.96
C GLY A 104 -15.65 16.02 0.19
N LYS A 105 -15.92 15.45 1.37
CA LYS A 105 -15.17 15.70 2.62
C LYS A 105 -14.59 14.38 3.13
N PRO A 106 -13.53 13.87 2.52
CA PRO A 106 -12.97 12.59 2.91
C PRO A 106 -12.33 12.63 4.29
N PHE A 107 -12.31 11.46 4.93
CA PHE A 107 -11.54 11.17 6.13
C PHE A 107 -10.80 9.84 5.95
N SER A 108 -9.72 9.62 6.69
CA SER A 108 -8.96 8.38 6.57
C SER A 108 -8.63 7.74 7.91
N ALA A 109 -8.47 6.41 7.87
CA ALA A 109 -7.91 5.59 8.94
C ALA A 109 -6.75 4.79 8.37
N TYR A 110 -5.59 4.83 9.04
CA TYR A 110 -4.36 4.24 8.52
C TYR A 110 -3.45 3.72 9.63
N GLY A 111 -2.61 2.73 9.29
CA GLY A 111 -1.45 2.37 10.08
C GLY A 111 -0.28 3.23 9.65
N PHE A 112 0.60 3.57 10.58
CA PHE A 112 1.84 4.27 10.29
C PHE A 112 3.06 3.56 10.87
N TYR A 113 4.19 3.77 10.21
CA TYR A 113 5.51 3.35 10.65
C TYR A 113 6.50 4.50 10.44
N HIS A 114 7.10 4.99 11.54
CA HIS A 114 8.15 5.99 11.53
C HIS A 114 9.50 5.30 11.68
N GLY A 115 10.15 5.02 10.55
CA GLY A 115 11.45 4.37 10.50
C GLY A 115 12.58 5.39 10.72
N VAL A 116 13.63 4.99 11.43
CA VAL A 116 14.73 5.89 11.79
C VAL A 116 15.91 5.71 10.83
N ILE A 117 16.24 6.76 10.07
CA ILE A 117 17.44 6.84 9.24
C ILE A 117 18.67 7.08 10.12
N HIS A 118 18.59 8.14 10.94
CA HIS A 118 19.63 8.48 11.89
C HIS A 118 19.04 9.05 13.17
N ARG A 119 19.59 8.67 14.33
CA ARG A 119 19.18 9.15 15.65
C ARG A 119 20.36 9.81 16.35
N TRP A 120 20.13 11.01 16.83
CA TRP A 120 21.01 11.75 17.75
C TRP A 120 20.42 11.72 19.16
N SER A 121 21.09 12.32 20.12
CA SER A 121 20.65 12.32 21.53
C SER A 121 19.26 12.95 21.76
N LYS A 122 18.92 13.99 21.01
CA LYS A 122 17.67 14.76 21.16
C LYS A 122 16.86 14.89 19.86
N SER A 123 17.28 14.23 18.80
CA SER A 123 16.61 14.34 17.51
C SER A 123 16.76 13.07 16.68
N ALA A 124 15.96 12.96 15.65
CA ALA A 124 16.05 11.88 14.66
C ALA A 124 15.66 12.36 13.27
N LEU A 125 16.38 11.88 12.26
CA LEU A 125 15.95 11.91 10.87
C LEU A 125 15.21 10.61 10.58
N ARG A 126 13.97 10.71 10.09
CA ARG A 126 13.09 9.56 9.91
C ARG A 126 12.48 9.54 8.51
N TYR A 127 11.94 8.40 8.15
CA TYR A 127 11.03 8.23 7.03
C TYR A 127 9.67 7.73 7.54
N ASP A 128 8.61 8.22 6.92
CA ASP A 128 7.23 7.85 7.23
C ASP A 128 6.68 6.93 6.15
N VAL A 129 5.99 5.88 6.58
CA VAL A 129 5.14 5.05 5.71
C VAL A 129 3.77 4.94 6.36
N GLU A 130 2.73 5.43 5.64
CA GLU A 130 1.35 5.31 6.11
C GLU A 130 0.53 4.54 5.07
N LEU A 131 -0.17 3.52 5.53
CA LEU A 131 -1.02 2.68 4.69
C LEU A 131 -2.41 2.55 5.30
N GLY A 132 -3.46 2.79 4.51
CA GLY A 132 -4.81 2.73 5.03
C GLY A 132 -5.89 2.93 3.99
N LEU A 133 -7.05 3.36 4.48
CA LEU A 133 -8.24 3.63 3.68
C LEU A 133 -8.71 5.06 3.91
N ALA A 134 -9.21 5.68 2.85
CA ALA A 134 -9.91 6.94 2.92
C ALA A 134 -11.36 6.73 2.49
N PHE A 135 -12.27 7.38 3.17
CA PHE A 135 -13.71 7.20 3.10
C PHE A 135 -14.40 8.50 2.74
N ASN A 136 -15.68 8.42 2.35
CA ASN A 136 -16.55 9.56 2.11
C ASN A 136 -16.13 10.46 0.93
N TRP A 137 -15.47 9.88 -0.06
CA TRP A 137 -15.25 10.56 -1.32
C TRP A 137 -16.57 10.73 -2.09
N LYS A 138 -16.73 11.88 -2.74
CA LYS A 138 -17.72 12.05 -3.80
C LYS A 138 -17.06 11.56 -5.09
N CYS A 139 -17.35 10.31 -5.46
CA CYS A 139 -16.71 9.66 -6.60
C CYS A 139 -17.38 10.00 -7.93
N PHE A 140 -16.73 9.58 -9.03
CA PHE A 140 -17.31 9.66 -10.38
C PHE A 140 -18.74 9.10 -10.43
N ASP A 141 -19.60 9.84 -11.08
CA ASP A 141 -20.96 9.46 -11.43
C ASP A 141 -21.36 10.20 -12.71
N LEU A 142 -21.91 9.49 -13.70
CA LEU A 142 -22.19 10.04 -15.02
C LEU A 142 -23.19 11.22 -15.00
N GLN A 143 -24.12 11.24 -14.05
CA GLN A 143 -25.14 12.26 -13.96
C GLN A 143 -24.78 13.39 -13.00
N SER A 144 -24.26 13.05 -11.81
CA SER A 144 -24.08 13.99 -10.73
C SER A 144 -22.62 14.46 -10.52
N ASN A 145 -21.63 13.76 -11.12
CA ASN A 145 -20.20 14.09 -10.96
C ASN A 145 -19.34 13.55 -12.14
N PRO A 146 -19.68 13.93 -13.39
CA PRO A 146 -19.10 13.32 -14.60
C PRO A 146 -17.63 13.70 -14.84
N TYR A 147 -17.16 14.81 -14.28
CA TYR A 147 -15.78 15.26 -14.48
C TYR A 147 -14.77 14.60 -13.55
N ASN A 148 -15.20 13.99 -12.44
CA ASN A 148 -14.29 13.40 -11.46
C ASN A 148 -13.68 12.09 -11.93
N ILE A 149 -12.78 12.14 -12.88
CA ILE A 149 -12.03 10.97 -13.36
C ILE A 149 -10.94 10.50 -12.37
N ALA A 150 -10.68 11.26 -11.30
CA ALA A 150 -9.64 10.92 -10.32
C ALA A 150 -10.10 9.84 -9.35
N ILE A 151 -11.34 9.91 -8.85
CA ILE A 151 -11.85 9.05 -7.78
C ILE A 151 -13.08 8.26 -8.27
N GLY A 152 -12.91 6.96 -8.46
CA GLY A 152 -13.97 6.07 -8.97
C GLY A 152 -14.83 5.42 -7.88
N SER A 153 -14.50 5.54 -6.59
CA SER A 153 -15.25 4.89 -5.51
C SER A 153 -15.26 5.72 -4.23
N LYS A 154 -16.32 5.54 -3.40
CA LYS A 154 -16.46 6.22 -2.10
C LYS A 154 -15.37 5.88 -1.10
N ILE A 155 -14.64 4.78 -1.35
CA ILE A 155 -13.53 4.31 -0.52
C ILE A 155 -12.33 4.09 -1.43
N THR A 156 -11.17 4.62 -1.00
CA THR A 156 -9.89 4.44 -1.70
C THR A 156 -8.83 3.90 -0.73
N SER A 157 -7.78 3.33 -1.25
CA SER A 157 -6.54 3.18 -0.49
C SER A 157 -5.91 4.54 -0.24
N ARG A 158 -5.19 4.66 0.86
CA ARG A 158 -4.29 5.76 1.21
C ARG A 158 -2.89 5.18 1.30
N ILE A 159 -1.94 5.76 0.57
CA ILE A 159 -0.52 5.47 0.66
C ILE A 159 0.18 6.80 0.89
N CYS A 160 0.95 6.92 1.96
CA CYS A 160 1.74 8.10 2.26
C CYS A 160 3.18 7.72 2.52
N LEU A 161 4.10 8.45 1.91
CA LEU A 161 5.54 8.33 2.11
C LEU A 161 6.09 9.71 2.48
N GLY A 162 6.92 9.78 3.51
CA GLY A 162 7.46 11.04 4.00
C GLY A 162 8.89 10.94 4.49
N LEU A 163 9.49 12.12 4.66
CA LEU A 163 10.75 12.33 5.36
C LEU A 163 10.52 13.44 6.38
N ASP A 164 11.03 13.22 7.59
CA ASP A 164 10.87 14.18 8.67
C ASP A 164 12.07 14.26 9.61
N TYR A 165 12.09 15.35 10.34
CA TYR A 165 13.03 15.60 11.42
C TYR A 165 12.28 15.80 12.73
N GLU A 166 12.57 14.93 13.69
CA GLU A 166 11.98 14.91 15.04
C GLU A 166 12.92 15.52 16.04
N LEU A 167 12.39 16.38 16.92
CA LEU A 167 13.10 17.06 18.00
C LEU A 167 12.44 16.78 19.34
N LEU A 168 13.21 16.36 20.33
CA LEU A 168 12.78 16.29 21.73
C LEU A 168 12.88 17.71 22.33
N ILE A 169 11.74 18.39 22.45
CA ILE A 169 11.66 19.78 22.94
C ILE A 169 11.48 19.86 24.47
N ALA A 170 10.93 18.81 25.08
CA ALA A 170 10.82 18.63 26.53
C ALA A 170 10.88 17.14 26.85
N LYS A 171 10.96 16.78 28.14
CA LYS A 171 11.09 15.37 28.57
C LYS A 171 10.15 14.39 27.86
N ASN A 172 8.90 14.81 27.65
CA ASN A 172 7.83 13.98 27.11
C ASN A 172 7.24 14.54 25.81
N CYS A 173 7.81 15.65 25.27
CA CYS A 173 7.23 16.34 24.13
C CYS A 173 8.20 16.32 22.95
N MET A 174 7.69 15.90 21.81
CA MET A 174 8.41 15.90 20.54
C MET A 174 7.73 16.83 19.54
N LEU A 175 8.54 17.60 18.84
CA LEU A 175 8.14 18.39 17.67
C LEU A 175 8.72 17.72 16.43
N THR A 176 7.89 17.49 15.44
CA THR A 176 8.31 16.91 14.16
C THR A 176 7.91 17.84 13.02
N PHE A 177 8.78 18.00 12.06
CA PHE A 177 8.48 18.70 10.81
C PHE A 177 9.07 17.95 9.63
N GLY A 178 8.35 17.96 8.51
CA GLY A 178 8.76 17.19 7.34
C GLY A 178 7.93 17.48 6.12
N GLY A 179 8.10 16.64 5.12
CA GLY A 179 7.30 16.64 3.90
C GLY A 179 6.86 15.24 3.55
N ASN A 180 5.68 15.13 2.96
CA ASN A 180 5.16 13.87 2.51
C ASN A 180 4.50 13.93 1.13
N PHE A 181 4.43 12.77 0.51
CA PHE A 181 3.65 12.47 -0.68
C PHE A 181 2.51 11.54 -0.30
N THR A 182 1.28 11.92 -0.58
CA THR A 182 0.09 11.11 -0.29
C THR A 182 -0.67 10.80 -1.57
N HIS A 183 -0.94 9.52 -1.80
CA HIS A 183 -1.68 8.99 -2.94
C HIS A 183 -3.01 8.38 -2.50
N PHE A 184 -4.09 8.70 -3.24
CA PHE A 184 -5.40 8.07 -3.07
C PHE A 184 -5.86 7.46 -4.40
N SER A 185 -6.21 6.17 -4.38
CA SER A 185 -6.83 5.46 -5.50
C SER A 185 -7.51 4.19 -5.03
N ASN A 186 -8.31 3.58 -5.88
CA ASN A 186 -8.95 2.29 -5.59
C ASN A 186 -8.26 1.08 -6.26
N GLY A 187 -7.05 1.28 -6.83
CA GLY A 187 -6.28 0.20 -7.45
C GLY A 187 -7.00 -0.49 -8.62
N ALA A 188 -7.75 0.25 -9.43
CA ALA A 188 -8.52 -0.20 -10.58
C ALA A 188 -9.76 -1.08 -10.24
N ILE A 189 -10.19 -1.18 -8.99
CA ILE A 189 -11.42 -1.91 -8.61
C ILE A 189 -12.66 -1.29 -9.26
N ARG A 190 -12.69 0.03 -9.42
CA ARG A 190 -13.76 0.77 -10.12
C ARG A 190 -13.16 1.92 -10.93
N LYS A 191 -13.58 2.05 -12.18
CA LYS A 191 -13.15 3.09 -13.13
C LYS A 191 -14.26 4.14 -13.33
N PRO A 192 -13.90 5.38 -13.77
CA PRO A 192 -12.55 5.91 -13.92
C PRO A 192 -11.84 6.06 -12.57
N ASN A 193 -10.52 5.91 -12.54
CA ASN A 193 -9.72 6.03 -11.33
C ASN A 193 -8.28 6.40 -11.70
N LYS A 194 -8.06 7.66 -12.05
CA LYS A 194 -6.70 8.17 -12.35
C LYS A 194 -5.88 8.39 -11.07
N GLY A 195 -6.55 8.36 -9.89
CA GLY A 195 -5.97 8.68 -8.60
C GLY A 195 -5.71 10.18 -8.41
N ILE A 196 -5.42 10.56 -7.16
CA ILE A 196 -4.98 11.90 -6.82
C ILE A 196 -3.76 11.85 -5.91
N ASN A 197 -2.81 12.74 -6.16
CA ASN A 197 -1.53 12.79 -5.48
C ASN A 197 -1.36 14.17 -4.84
N PHE A 198 -0.89 14.20 -3.60
CA PHE A 198 -0.61 15.42 -2.87
C PHE A 198 0.84 15.44 -2.39
N VAL A 199 1.45 16.62 -2.42
CA VAL A 199 2.73 16.89 -1.77
C VAL A 199 2.48 17.96 -0.72
N SER A 200 2.90 17.71 0.51
CA SER A 200 2.65 18.64 1.61
C SER A 200 3.78 18.66 2.63
N PRO A 201 4.28 19.82 3.04
CA PRO A 201 4.93 19.98 4.32
C PRO A 201 3.95 19.70 5.45
N PHE A 202 4.47 19.26 6.59
CA PHE A 202 3.69 19.03 7.80
C PHE A 202 4.45 19.43 9.06
N ILE A 203 3.68 19.65 10.10
CA ILE A 203 4.15 19.79 11.47
C ILE A 203 3.34 18.86 12.36
N SER A 204 4.01 18.25 13.35
CA SER A 204 3.37 17.36 14.31
C SER A 204 3.92 17.61 15.71
N PHE A 205 3.03 17.55 16.68
CA PHE A 205 3.36 17.59 18.10
C PHE A 205 2.95 16.28 18.76
N SER A 206 3.87 15.64 19.48
CA SER A 206 3.65 14.37 20.15
C SER A 206 3.92 14.48 21.65
N TYR A 207 3.07 13.79 22.43
CA TYR A 207 3.26 13.63 23.86
C TYR A 207 3.47 12.14 24.19
N LEU A 208 4.59 11.82 24.84
CA LEU A 208 4.93 10.49 25.29
C LEU A 208 4.50 10.32 26.75
N PHE A 209 3.82 9.22 27.06
CA PHE A 209 3.29 8.95 28.41
C PHE A 209 4.36 8.47 29.41
N ASP A 210 5.56 8.17 28.91
CA ASP A 210 6.72 7.85 29.74
C ASP A 210 7.96 8.56 29.20
N ASN A 211 8.93 8.77 30.10
CA ASN A 211 10.21 9.43 29.80
C ASN A 211 11.33 8.40 29.84
N HIS A 212 11.61 7.79 28.70
CA HIS A 212 12.74 6.88 28.55
C HIS A 212 13.77 7.45 27.58
N GLU A 213 15.03 7.46 28.01
CA GLU A 213 16.13 7.85 27.14
C GLU A 213 16.34 6.77 26.08
N LEU A 214 16.11 7.10 24.81
CA LEU A 214 16.28 6.20 23.67
C LEU A 214 17.78 6.04 23.38
N LYS A 215 18.46 5.18 24.12
CA LYS A 215 19.86 4.86 23.87
C LYS A 215 19.96 3.63 22.99
N PRO A 216 20.73 3.67 21.88
CA PRO A 216 21.04 2.48 21.12
C PRO A 216 21.73 1.46 22.02
N LEU A 217 21.15 0.30 22.19
CA LEU A 217 21.82 -0.84 22.81
C LEU A 217 22.80 -1.39 21.77
N VAL A 218 24.09 -1.45 22.14
CA VAL A 218 25.12 -2.11 21.33
C VAL A 218 25.02 -3.60 21.63
N THR A 219 24.21 -4.31 20.86
CA THR A 219 24.20 -5.78 20.89
C THR A 219 24.85 -6.30 19.62
N ASP A 220 25.71 -7.31 19.78
CA ASP A 220 26.26 -8.07 18.67
C ASP A 220 25.12 -8.89 18.02
N ILE A 221 24.47 -8.27 17.05
CA ILE A 221 23.35 -8.88 16.34
C ILE A 221 23.91 -9.93 15.40
N LYS A 222 23.63 -11.21 15.68
CA LYS A 222 24.08 -12.33 14.86
C LYS A 222 23.53 -12.17 13.43
N LYS A 223 24.42 -12.24 12.45
CA LYS A 223 24.04 -12.23 11.03
C LYS A 223 23.42 -13.57 10.66
N GLU A 224 22.12 -13.71 10.83
CA GLU A 224 21.41 -14.85 10.26
C GLU A 224 21.25 -14.69 8.76
N GLN A 225 21.78 -15.64 8.00
CA GLN A 225 21.61 -15.72 6.56
C GLN A 225 20.95 -17.05 6.23
N HIS A 226 19.83 -17.00 5.58
CA HIS A 226 19.17 -18.19 5.07
C HIS A 226 18.71 -17.99 3.63
N HIS A 227 18.42 -19.11 3.01
CA HIS A 227 17.84 -19.17 1.68
C HIS A 227 16.41 -19.67 1.81
N GLU A 228 15.54 -19.23 0.93
CA GLU A 228 14.16 -19.69 0.91
C GLU A 228 13.60 -19.71 -0.52
N VAL A 229 12.67 -20.63 -0.75
CA VAL A 229 11.76 -20.61 -1.88
C VAL A 229 10.36 -20.24 -1.37
N GLN A 230 9.80 -19.20 -1.93
CA GLN A 230 8.44 -18.78 -1.62
C GLN A 230 7.52 -19.18 -2.78
N ILE A 231 6.37 -19.77 -2.44
CA ILE A 231 5.31 -20.09 -3.39
C ILE A 231 4.05 -19.42 -2.88
N SER A 232 3.37 -18.65 -3.73
CA SER A 232 2.14 -17.94 -3.35
C SER A 232 1.13 -17.93 -4.47
N VAL A 233 -0.14 -17.94 -4.08
CA VAL A 233 -1.29 -17.68 -4.94
C VAL A 233 -1.85 -16.31 -4.62
N GLY A 234 -2.27 -15.60 -5.65
CA GLY A 234 -2.85 -14.27 -5.52
C GLY A 234 -4.16 -14.14 -6.28
N TYR A 235 -4.99 -13.22 -5.83
CA TYR A 235 -6.29 -12.92 -6.44
C TYR A 235 -6.60 -11.43 -6.36
N GLY A 236 -7.16 -10.90 -7.44
CA GLY A 236 -7.65 -9.54 -7.51
C GLY A 236 -8.85 -9.40 -8.44
N ILE A 237 -9.55 -8.28 -8.29
CA ILE A 237 -10.66 -7.89 -9.17
C ILE A 237 -10.34 -6.52 -9.72
N LYS A 238 -10.56 -6.32 -11.02
CA LYS A 238 -10.40 -5.03 -11.68
C LYS A 238 -11.59 -4.68 -12.56
N GLN A 239 -11.73 -3.40 -12.86
CA GLN A 239 -12.47 -2.87 -13.98
C GLN A 239 -11.51 -2.33 -15.03
N GLU A 240 -11.89 -2.38 -16.30
CA GLU A 240 -11.20 -1.68 -17.38
C GLU A 240 -12.13 -0.65 -18.01
N GLU A 241 -11.55 0.45 -18.48
CA GLU A 241 -12.29 1.49 -19.20
C GLU A 241 -12.72 0.92 -20.55
N ASN A 242 -14.02 0.97 -20.82
CA ASN A 242 -14.58 0.61 -22.12
C ASN A 242 -15.24 1.84 -22.74
N VAL A 243 -15.23 1.94 -24.05
CA VAL A 243 -15.77 3.07 -24.85
C VAL A 243 -17.27 3.32 -24.61
N LEU A 244 -17.95 2.38 -23.97
CA LEU A 244 -19.41 2.39 -23.74
C LEU A 244 -19.88 3.24 -22.55
N TRP A 245 -18.99 3.94 -21.85
CA TRP A 245 -19.31 4.89 -20.77
C TRP A 245 -20.16 6.09 -21.27
N GLN A 246 -20.32 6.22 -22.59
CA GLN A 246 -21.03 7.32 -23.21
C GLN A 246 -22.55 7.12 -23.26
N ASN A 247 -23.08 5.94 -22.86
CA ASN A 247 -24.51 5.69 -22.85
C ASN A 247 -25.04 5.48 -21.42
N PRO A 248 -25.72 6.48 -20.81
CA PRO A 248 -26.20 6.44 -19.43
C PRO A 248 -27.17 5.31 -19.11
N GLU A 249 -28.01 4.91 -20.06
CA GLU A 249 -29.04 3.87 -19.87
C GLU A 249 -28.45 2.48 -19.69
N LEU A 250 -27.28 2.23 -20.26
CA LEU A 250 -26.58 0.96 -20.22
C LEU A 250 -25.55 0.87 -19.08
N THR A 251 -25.25 1.98 -18.42
CA THR A 251 -24.14 2.08 -17.46
C THR A 251 -24.26 1.11 -16.29
N SER A 252 -25.44 0.95 -15.70
CA SER A 252 -25.63 0.06 -14.54
C SER A 252 -25.45 -1.42 -14.87
N VAL A 253 -25.78 -1.82 -16.07
CA VAL A 253 -25.60 -3.19 -16.59
C VAL A 253 -24.13 -3.40 -16.93
N TYR A 254 -23.49 -2.43 -17.58
CA TYR A 254 -22.06 -2.47 -17.93
C TYR A 254 -21.15 -2.49 -16.72
N GLU A 255 -21.43 -1.71 -15.67
CA GLU A 255 -20.63 -1.72 -14.44
C GLU A 255 -20.48 -3.12 -13.83
N LYS A 256 -21.53 -3.94 -13.87
CA LYS A 256 -21.48 -5.31 -13.38
C LYS A 256 -20.69 -6.24 -14.30
N LEU A 257 -20.79 -6.06 -15.62
CA LEU A 257 -20.14 -6.91 -16.63
C LEU A 257 -18.65 -6.60 -16.81
N GLN A 258 -18.21 -5.38 -16.46
CA GLN A 258 -16.82 -4.94 -16.60
C GLN A 258 -15.90 -5.39 -15.46
N LYS A 259 -16.37 -6.21 -14.51
CA LYS A 259 -15.53 -6.80 -13.47
C LYS A 259 -14.82 -8.04 -14.02
N TYR A 260 -13.50 -8.01 -13.93
CA TYR A 260 -12.62 -9.08 -14.39
C TYR A 260 -11.83 -9.64 -13.21
N HIS A 261 -11.71 -10.95 -13.17
CA HIS A 261 -10.94 -11.67 -12.15
C HIS A 261 -9.51 -11.86 -12.65
N VAL A 262 -8.57 -11.72 -11.74
CA VAL A 262 -7.15 -11.94 -12.01
C VAL A 262 -6.62 -12.90 -10.95
N PHE A 263 -6.00 -13.99 -11.41
CA PHE A 263 -5.34 -14.99 -10.57
C PHE A 263 -3.84 -14.98 -10.85
N THR A 264 -3.04 -15.09 -9.80
CA THR A 264 -1.58 -15.16 -9.92
C THR A 264 -1.03 -16.36 -9.18
N LEU A 265 -0.02 -16.99 -9.76
CA LEU A 265 0.85 -17.96 -9.10
C LEU A 265 2.28 -17.41 -9.18
N LYS A 266 2.90 -17.22 -8.04
CA LYS A 266 4.23 -16.66 -7.92
C LYS A 266 5.15 -17.66 -7.22
N THR A 267 6.33 -17.91 -7.81
CA THR A 267 7.40 -18.68 -7.20
C THR A 267 8.68 -17.88 -7.29
N ASN A 268 9.36 -17.67 -6.16
CA ASN A 268 10.60 -16.93 -6.12
C ASN A 268 11.60 -17.52 -5.12
N TYR A 269 12.86 -17.51 -5.50
CA TYR A 269 13.97 -17.75 -4.62
C TYR A 269 14.41 -16.45 -3.98
N MET A 270 14.60 -16.46 -2.66
CA MET A 270 15.05 -15.32 -1.88
C MET A 270 16.26 -15.68 -1.02
N ARG A 271 17.22 -14.78 -0.94
CA ARG A 271 18.36 -14.87 -0.04
C ARG A 271 18.27 -13.74 0.98
N GLN A 272 18.22 -14.08 2.25
CA GLN A 272 18.37 -13.11 3.30
C GLN A 272 19.84 -12.70 3.39
N TYR A 273 20.14 -11.42 3.17
CA TYR A 273 21.49 -10.88 3.22
C TYR A 273 21.83 -10.24 4.56
N CYS A 274 20.80 -9.83 5.30
CA CYS A 274 20.89 -9.36 6.68
C CYS A 274 19.51 -9.51 7.34
N GLN A 275 19.40 -9.24 8.64
CA GLN A 275 18.12 -9.36 9.35
C GLN A 275 17.03 -8.39 8.85
N LYS A 276 17.42 -7.32 8.13
CA LYS A 276 16.49 -6.33 7.58
C LYS A 276 15.99 -6.65 6.19
N GLY A 277 16.61 -7.58 5.47
CA GLY A 277 16.26 -7.69 4.08
C GLY A 277 16.62 -8.99 3.40
N LYS A 278 15.82 -9.28 2.39
CA LYS A 278 15.99 -10.36 1.45
C LYS A 278 15.99 -9.80 0.04
N TRP A 279 16.73 -10.43 -0.86
CA TRP A 279 16.65 -10.17 -2.29
C TRP A 279 16.63 -11.49 -3.06
N GLY A 280 16.08 -11.44 -4.23
CA GLY A 280 16.00 -12.63 -5.07
C GLY A 280 15.26 -12.37 -6.36
N GLY A 281 14.62 -13.39 -6.90
CA GLY A 281 13.86 -13.29 -8.13
C GLY A 281 13.07 -14.56 -8.39
N GLY A 282 12.21 -14.50 -9.40
CA GLY A 282 11.34 -15.64 -9.68
C GLY A 282 10.47 -15.48 -10.91
N VAL A 283 9.45 -16.33 -10.95
CA VAL A 283 8.48 -16.44 -12.03
C VAL A 283 7.11 -16.07 -11.49
N ASN A 284 6.37 -15.27 -12.25
CA ASN A 284 4.97 -14.94 -12.03
C ASN A 284 4.15 -15.48 -13.19
N ILE A 285 3.11 -16.25 -12.88
CA ILE A 285 2.11 -16.72 -13.84
C ILE A 285 0.80 -16.00 -13.51
N CYS A 286 0.22 -15.30 -14.47
CA CYS A 286 -0.99 -14.50 -14.27
C CYS A 286 -2.06 -14.90 -15.29
N PHE A 287 -3.27 -15.13 -14.81
CA PHE A 287 -4.47 -15.32 -15.64
C PHE A 287 -5.37 -14.10 -15.46
N ASP A 288 -5.65 -13.39 -16.53
CA ASP A 288 -6.39 -12.13 -16.53
C ASP A 288 -7.60 -12.24 -17.45
N GLU A 289 -8.79 -12.35 -16.87
CA GLU A 289 -10.06 -12.49 -17.63
C GLU A 289 -10.33 -11.35 -18.62
N TRP A 290 -9.77 -10.16 -18.36
CA TRP A 290 -10.00 -9.02 -19.27
C TRP A 290 -9.39 -9.24 -20.65
N ARG A 291 -8.37 -10.03 -20.78
CA ARG A 291 -7.60 -10.17 -22.02
C ARG A 291 -8.46 -10.65 -23.17
N GLY A 292 -8.66 -9.77 -24.16
CA GLY A 292 -9.49 -10.02 -25.34
C GLY A 292 -10.96 -10.26 -25.03
N SER A 293 -11.43 -10.01 -23.80
CA SER A 293 -12.86 -10.08 -23.46
C SER A 293 -13.61 -8.89 -24.00
N GLU A 294 -14.83 -9.13 -24.46
CA GLU A 294 -15.73 -8.12 -25.02
C GLU A 294 -17.07 -8.12 -24.30
N ILE A 295 -17.72 -6.95 -24.29
CA ILE A 295 -19.13 -6.86 -23.93
C ILE A 295 -19.93 -6.78 -25.24
N ARG A 296 -20.75 -7.79 -25.51
CA ARG A 296 -21.63 -7.86 -26.68
C ARG A 296 -23.09 -7.67 -26.28
N ILE A 297 -23.83 -6.96 -27.10
CA ILE A 297 -25.28 -6.81 -26.96
C ILE A 297 -25.92 -7.85 -27.85
N ASP A 298 -26.78 -8.71 -27.31
CA ASP A 298 -27.52 -9.70 -28.09
C ASP A 298 -28.72 -9.05 -28.83
N ALA A 299 -29.35 -9.82 -29.69
CA ALA A 299 -30.50 -9.35 -30.50
C ALA A 299 -31.69 -8.85 -29.67
N ASN A 300 -31.76 -9.21 -28.39
CA ASN A 300 -32.77 -8.78 -27.43
C ASN A 300 -32.34 -7.54 -26.62
N GLY A 301 -31.24 -6.89 -26.98
CA GLY A 301 -30.69 -5.74 -26.24
C GLY A 301 -29.99 -6.08 -24.90
N LYS A 302 -29.79 -7.37 -24.61
CA LYS A 302 -29.16 -7.78 -23.36
C LYS A 302 -27.63 -7.82 -23.51
N ALA A 303 -26.92 -7.10 -22.66
CA ALA A 303 -25.47 -7.11 -22.63
C ALA A 303 -24.93 -8.37 -21.97
N ARG A 304 -23.91 -9.00 -22.57
CA ARG A 304 -23.21 -10.18 -22.07
C ARG A 304 -21.69 -9.99 -22.17
N LYS A 305 -20.96 -10.42 -21.14
CA LYS A 305 -19.51 -10.54 -21.21
C LYS A 305 -19.13 -11.82 -21.96
N VAL A 306 -18.34 -11.68 -23.02
CA VAL A 306 -17.79 -12.79 -23.80
C VAL A 306 -16.29 -12.85 -23.52
N LEU A 307 -15.86 -13.95 -22.90
CA LEU A 307 -14.43 -14.20 -22.66
C LEU A 307 -13.79 -14.71 -23.95
N SER A 308 -12.60 -14.21 -24.26
CA SER A 308 -11.83 -14.68 -25.40
C SER A 308 -10.94 -15.86 -25.03
N HIS A 309 -10.37 -16.52 -26.03
CA HIS A 309 -9.35 -17.55 -25.83
C HIS A 309 -8.16 -17.03 -25.01
N CYS A 310 -7.69 -15.80 -25.28
CA CYS A 310 -6.58 -15.19 -24.56
C CYS A 310 -6.82 -14.99 -23.06
N SER A 311 -8.08 -14.90 -22.60
CA SER A 311 -8.42 -14.76 -21.19
C SER A 311 -8.08 -16.00 -20.35
N HIS A 312 -7.94 -17.16 -20.98
CA HIS A 312 -7.61 -18.44 -20.36
C HIS A 312 -6.13 -18.82 -20.48
N GLU A 313 -5.35 -18.05 -21.26
CA GLU A 313 -3.93 -18.29 -21.42
C GLU A 313 -3.10 -17.55 -20.38
N PRO A 314 -2.01 -18.16 -19.87
CA PRO A 314 -1.17 -17.53 -18.91
C PRO A 314 -0.37 -16.36 -19.49
N ILE A 315 -0.11 -15.36 -18.66
CA ILE A 315 0.95 -14.38 -18.82
C ILE A 315 2.09 -14.88 -17.94
N ILE A 316 3.28 -15.07 -18.50
CA ILE A 316 4.45 -15.49 -17.75
C ILE A 316 5.45 -14.35 -17.69
N GLY A 317 5.84 -13.97 -16.49
CA GLY A 317 6.82 -12.90 -16.24
C GLY A 317 7.96 -13.37 -15.35
N LEU A 318 9.13 -12.77 -15.58
CA LEU A 318 10.28 -12.88 -14.70
C LEU A 318 10.44 -11.60 -13.91
N PHE A 319 10.89 -11.71 -12.65
CA PHE A 319 11.06 -10.53 -11.81
C PHE A 319 12.23 -10.68 -10.84
N LEU A 320 12.76 -9.52 -10.44
CA LEU A 320 13.62 -9.35 -9.28
C LEU A 320 12.76 -8.90 -8.11
N SER A 321 13.10 -9.34 -6.92
CA SER A 321 12.36 -9.08 -5.69
C SER A 321 13.29 -8.58 -4.60
N HIS A 322 12.87 -7.54 -3.90
CA HIS A 322 13.45 -7.11 -2.63
C HIS A 322 12.37 -7.11 -1.55
N GLU A 323 12.72 -7.56 -0.36
CA GLU A 323 11.84 -7.55 0.79
C GLU A 323 12.56 -6.93 2.00
N LEU A 324 12.00 -5.82 2.49
CA LEU A 324 12.41 -5.21 3.75
C LEU A 324 11.64 -5.85 4.91
N LEU A 325 12.36 -6.40 5.88
CA LEU A 325 11.80 -7.08 7.05
C LEU A 325 11.71 -6.14 8.25
N ILE A 326 10.51 -6.03 8.81
CA ILE A 326 10.21 -5.29 10.04
C ILE A 326 9.48 -6.26 10.97
N SER A 327 10.21 -6.95 11.84
CA SER A 327 9.65 -8.05 12.64
C SER A 327 8.99 -9.12 11.75
N LYS A 328 7.70 -9.39 11.95
CA LYS A 328 6.89 -10.32 11.14
C LYS A 328 6.31 -9.71 9.86
N VAL A 329 6.60 -8.45 9.58
CA VAL A 329 6.10 -7.74 8.41
C VAL A 329 7.18 -7.65 7.35
N GLY A 330 6.85 -8.01 6.10
CA GLY A 330 7.71 -7.80 4.93
C GLY A 330 7.12 -6.73 4.02
N ILE A 331 7.91 -5.71 3.67
CA ILE A 331 7.57 -4.77 2.59
C ILE A 331 8.22 -5.31 1.32
N VAL A 332 7.40 -5.69 0.35
CA VAL A 332 7.82 -6.38 -0.88
C VAL A 332 7.84 -5.38 -2.03
N THR A 333 8.92 -5.42 -2.79
CA THR A 333 9.05 -4.69 -4.06
C THR A 333 9.52 -5.67 -5.13
N ASP A 334 8.70 -5.91 -6.15
CA ASP A 334 9.09 -6.71 -7.33
C ASP A 334 9.15 -5.79 -8.55
N LEU A 335 10.17 -5.99 -9.38
CA LEU A 335 10.32 -5.35 -10.69
C LEU A 335 10.53 -6.45 -11.72
N GLY A 336 9.68 -6.50 -12.74
CA GLY A 336 9.73 -7.60 -13.69
C GLY A 336 9.28 -7.26 -15.09
N GLY A 337 9.39 -8.27 -15.96
CA GLY A 337 8.93 -8.20 -17.33
C GLY A 337 8.22 -9.47 -17.77
N ASN A 338 7.18 -9.31 -18.57
CA ASN A 338 6.44 -10.42 -19.16
C ASN A 338 7.21 -10.98 -20.35
N VAL A 339 7.60 -12.25 -20.27
CA VAL A 339 8.37 -12.98 -21.30
C VAL A 339 7.45 -13.77 -22.23
N TYR A 340 6.25 -14.15 -21.75
CA TYR A 340 5.22 -14.79 -22.55
C TYR A 340 3.86 -14.15 -22.27
N MET A 341 3.16 -13.80 -23.35
CA MET A 341 1.81 -13.27 -23.30
C MET A 341 1.14 -13.50 -24.66
N SER A 342 0.03 -14.23 -24.69
CA SER A 342 -0.82 -14.33 -25.87
C SER A 342 -1.60 -13.03 -26.06
N TYR A 343 -1.83 -12.61 -27.30
CA TYR A 343 -2.50 -11.36 -27.64
C TYR A 343 -3.68 -11.59 -28.56
N SER A 344 -4.77 -10.87 -28.32
CA SER A 344 -5.75 -10.58 -29.37
C SER A 344 -5.22 -9.46 -30.29
N HIS A 345 -5.71 -9.39 -31.52
CA HIS A 345 -5.29 -8.37 -32.48
C HIS A 345 -5.40 -6.92 -31.97
N VAL A 346 -6.39 -6.64 -31.10
CA VAL A 346 -6.62 -5.31 -30.54
C VAL A 346 -5.61 -4.93 -29.45
N GLU A 347 -5.05 -5.91 -28.75
CA GLU A 347 -4.13 -5.68 -27.62
C GLU A 347 -2.67 -5.57 -28.04
N TYR A 348 -2.32 -5.99 -29.23
CA TYR A 348 -0.93 -5.99 -29.70
C TYR A 348 -0.25 -4.62 -29.68
N GLN A 349 -1.03 -3.55 -29.87
CA GLN A 349 -0.53 -2.18 -29.88
C GLN A 349 -0.26 -1.62 -28.45
N ASN A 350 -0.79 -2.23 -27.41
CA ASN A 350 -0.70 -1.76 -26.02
C ASN A 350 0.09 -2.75 -25.12
N ARG A 351 1.20 -3.28 -25.61
CA ARG A 351 2.03 -4.24 -24.85
C ARG A 351 2.52 -3.65 -23.54
N LYS A 352 2.01 -4.16 -22.42
CA LYS A 352 2.55 -3.89 -21.09
C LYS A 352 3.59 -4.95 -20.73
N ILE A 353 4.82 -4.73 -21.20
CA ILE A 353 5.94 -5.67 -20.99
C ILE A 353 6.40 -5.60 -19.53
N LEU A 354 6.61 -4.39 -19.00
CA LEU A 354 7.11 -4.21 -17.65
C LEU A 354 5.98 -4.23 -16.62
N PHE A 355 6.26 -4.79 -15.48
CA PHE A 355 5.40 -4.73 -14.32
C PHE A 355 6.19 -4.47 -13.05
N GLU A 356 5.52 -3.84 -12.10
CA GLU A 356 5.97 -3.61 -10.76
C GLU A 356 4.92 -4.11 -9.75
N ARG A 357 5.39 -4.54 -8.57
CA ARG A 357 4.56 -4.91 -7.45
C ARG A 357 5.13 -4.29 -6.19
N LEU A 358 4.30 -3.58 -5.47
CA LEU A 358 4.61 -3.04 -4.14
C LEU A 358 3.57 -3.54 -3.16
N GLY A 359 4.00 -4.10 -2.04
CA GLY A 359 3.06 -4.64 -1.08
C GLY A 359 3.61 -4.88 0.30
N VAL A 360 2.71 -5.33 1.14
CA VAL A 360 2.98 -5.70 2.52
C VAL A 360 2.50 -7.12 2.73
N LYS A 361 3.32 -7.95 3.38
CA LYS A 361 2.95 -9.30 3.81
C LYS A 361 3.27 -9.49 5.28
N TYR A 362 2.50 -10.35 5.92
CA TYR A 362 2.69 -10.76 7.31
C TYR A 362 3.04 -12.24 7.36
N TYR A 363 4.07 -12.58 8.13
CA TYR A 363 4.51 -13.95 8.37
C TYR A 363 3.83 -14.52 9.61
N PHE A 364 3.06 -15.57 9.41
CA PHE A 364 2.45 -16.39 10.45
C PHE A 364 3.42 -17.50 10.93
N PRO A 365 3.10 -18.20 12.01
CA PRO A 365 3.79 -19.44 12.35
C PRO A 365 3.81 -20.43 11.19
N TYR A 366 4.77 -21.34 11.21
CA TYR A 366 4.93 -22.40 10.19
C TYR A 366 5.26 -21.89 8.79
N ASN A 367 5.93 -20.72 8.68
CA ASN A 367 6.37 -20.14 7.40
C ASN A 367 5.25 -19.79 6.40
N ILE A 368 4.02 -19.72 6.85
CA ILE A 368 2.89 -19.23 6.05
C ILE A 368 2.95 -17.69 6.04
N PHE A 369 2.61 -17.09 4.92
CA PHE A 369 2.43 -15.65 4.84
C PHE A 369 1.17 -15.28 4.07
N ALA A 370 0.60 -14.13 4.39
CA ALA A 370 -0.45 -13.51 3.61
C ALA A 370 -0.14 -12.02 3.44
N GLY A 371 -0.60 -11.43 2.34
CA GLY A 371 -0.29 -10.05 2.03
C GLY A 371 -1.25 -9.40 1.05
N VAL A 372 -1.02 -8.12 0.86
CA VAL A 372 -1.72 -7.27 -0.11
C VAL A 372 -0.70 -6.50 -0.91
N ASN A 373 -0.79 -6.58 -2.22
CA ASN A 373 0.08 -5.88 -3.15
C ASN A 373 -0.73 -4.98 -4.07
N VAL A 374 -0.15 -3.88 -4.50
CA VAL A 374 -0.53 -3.19 -5.72
C VAL A 374 0.34 -3.77 -6.84
N PHE A 375 -0.29 -4.44 -7.77
CA PHE A 375 0.36 -4.89 -9.00
C PHE A 375 0.09 -3.85 -10.08
N ALA A 376 1.13 -3.32 -10.69
CA ALA A 376 1.05 -2.24 -11.63
C ALA A 376 1.82 -2.54 -12.92
N ASN A 377 1.51 -1.81 -13.98
CA ASN A 377 2.22 -1.86 -15.26
C ASN A 377 2.59 -0.42 -15.65
N GLY A 378 3.85 -0.03 -15.44
CA GLY A 378 4.34 1.31 -15.73
C GLY A 378 3.59 2.38 -14.92
N VAL A 379 3.76 2.41 -13.61
CA VAL A 379 3.15 3.35 -12.65
C VAL A 379 1.60 3.38 -12.62
N LYS A 380 0.93 2.57 -13.45
CA LYS A 380 -0.54 2.48 -13.48
C LYS A 380 -0.99 1.19 -12.79
N ALA A 381 -1.67 1.33 -11.65
CA ALA A 381 -2.21 0.18 -10.93
C ALA A 381 -3.13 -0.65 -11.83
N ASN A 382 -2.87 -1.95 -11.89
CA ASN A 382 -3.65 -2.93 -12.62
C ASN A 382 -4.66 -3.61 -11.68
N ILE A 383 -4.18 -4.09 -10.52
CA ILE A 383 -5.03 -4.71 -9.48
C ILE A 383 -4.47 -4.43 -8.08
N ILE A 384 -5.36 -4.51 -7.10
CA ILE A 384 -4.99 -4.83 -5.72
C ILE A 384 -5.04 -6.34 -5.59
N GLU A 385 -3.89 -6.96 -5.37
CA GLU A 385 -3.70 -8.41 -5.27
C GLU A 385 -3.66 -8.83 -3.80
N TRP A 386 -4.57 -9.72 -3.41
CA TRP A 386 -4.51 -10.45 -2.14
C TRP A 386 -3.76 -11.74 -2.37
N ASN A 387 -2.76 -12.02 -1.56
CA ASN A 387 -1.95 -13.23 -1.74
C ASN A 387 -1.79 -13.99 -0.43
N MET A 388 -1.57 -15.29 -0.57
CA MET A 388 -1.21 -16.20 0.50
C MET A 388 -0.15 -17.17 -0.03
N GLY A 389 0.82 -17.51 0.81
CA GLY A 389 1.90 -18.37 0.40
C GLY A 389 2.63 -19.06 1.55
N TYR A 390 3.62 -19.82 1.15
CA TYR A 390 4.49 -20.59 2.03
C TYR A 390 5.96 -20.32 1.67
N ALA A 391 6.81 -20.17 2.68
CA ALA A 391 8.26 -19.97 2.54
C ALA A 391 9.01 -21.21 3.03
N LEU A 392 9.54 -22.01 2.11
CA LEU A 392 10.43 -23.12 2.42
C LEU A 392 11.83 -22.57 2.70
N GLN A 393 12.28 -22.62 3.94
CA GLN A 393 13.54 -22.05 4.40
C GLN A 393 14.59 -23.12 4.67
N TRP A 394 15.85 -22.83 4.36
CA TRP A 394 17.00 -23.65 4.76
C TRP A 394 18.22 -22.78 5.08
N HIS A 395 19.01 -23.23 6.04
CA HIS A 395 20.25 -22.58 6.42
C HIS A 395 21.42 -23.27 5.73
N LYS A 396 22.40 -22.51 5.31
CA LYS A 396 23.67 -23.08 4.89
C LYS A 396 24.35 -23.64 6.15
N ARG A 397 24.61 -24.97 6.20
CA ARG A 397 25.45 -25.52 7.27
C ARG A 397 26.79 -24.78 7.22
N SER A 398 27.19 -24.13 8.32
CA SER A 398 28.54 -23.68 8.50
C SER A 398 29.42 -24.93 8.50
N VAL A 399 30.21 -25.10 7.45
CA VAL A 399 31.35 -26.02 7.52
C VAL A 399 32.37 -25.26 8.36
N ASP A 400 32.48 -25.63 9.62
CA ASP A 400 33.54 -25.16 10.48
C ASP A 400 34.89 -25.55 9.80
N ARG A 401 35.63 -24.56 9.35
CA ARG A 401 37.00 -24.70 8.91
C ARG A 401 37.94 -24.29 10.01
#